data_925d3886eaf6daa5bc7a802b2119af2a
#
_entry.id   925d3886eaf6daa5bc7a802b2119af2a
#
_cell.length_a   1.000
_cell.length_b   1.000
_cell.length_c   1.000
_cell.angle_alpha   90.00
_cell.angle_beta   90.00
_cell.angle_gamma   90.00
#
_symmetry.space_group_name_H-M   'P 1'
#
loop_
_entity.id
_entity.type
_entity.pdbx_description
1 polymer ?
#
loop_
_entity_poly.entity_id
_entity_poly.type
_entity_poly.pdbx_seq_one_letter_code
_entity_poly.pdbx_strand_id
1 'polypeptide(L)'
;MNNLLANILILGELVECVPSTEGNFFAFLRVIYRKFEDKMKTIIFLLLVSVFAFPLKAQESTGILYGKIFDHSTNQPIPFASVLLVGTGKGIQSDIDGIFRITNLPPQSYQLKVSAIGYNPEIKTDVTVNTAKPTEIDFALKESVLELEGVTITSDYFMKNPFETNSVTSFSYDEIRRAPGGFEDVVRALSVLPGVAQADAGRNDLIVRGGAPSENLYLIDGIPVPNINHFGTQGATGGPLSFINLDFVKETTFSTGGFPVLYGDKLSSVLEINLREGRKDKIGGKATISASQFGLNLEGPLSNSSTFLFSARRSYLDFIFKAAGFGFVPEYYDVLSKYNVAIDTKSSLSFLFVSAFDNVKYFNDTEDQRYDNSTILGSDQIQYATALQYKRLFNNGFYTLSLSRNFVDFNTSQRDSLLNPIFLNKSREGENILKFDLIYKTSKLTELNFGAEAKLIKFKADIYFPPFKTTFGETLPINSVVVNKLYDKYAAYLNYNQMFLQRFTANVGARLDYFDAVTTNYYVSPRFSLSYMLSPLTNINFSAGIFHQFPSYIWLSGDPTNKNLEAIQVNQYVFGFDHRVQEDLLFKNEFYYKGHL
;
A
#
# COMPACT_ATOMS: atom_id res chain seq x y z
N MET A 1 -8.81 24.23 -28.08
CA MET A 1 -8.66 25.71 -28.08
C MET A 1 -9.97 26.43 -28.30
N ASN A 2 -10.83 25.98 -29.22
CA ASN A 2 -12.11 26.67 -29.50
C ASN A 2 -13.19 26.57 -28.41
N ASN A 3 -13.18 25.54 -27.55
CA ASN A 3 -14.18 25.39 -26.48
C ASN A 3 -13.82 26.19 -25.18
N LEU A 4 -12.57 26.58 -25.02
CA LEU A 4 -12.15 27.42 -23.89
C LEU A 4 -12.51 28.88 -24.09
N LEU A 5 -12.42 29.35 -25.34
CA LEU A 5 -12.83 30.71 -25.74
C LEU A 5 -14.36 30.89 -25.71
N ALA A 6 -15.12 29.84 -26.03
CA ALA A 6 -16.59 29.89 -25.98
C ALA A 6 -17.09 29.99 -24.51
N ASN A 7 -16.47 29.32 -23.57
CA ASN A 7 -16.85 29.37 -22.15
C ASN A 7 -16.45 30.69 -21.46
N ILE A 8 -15.44 31.41 -21.96
CA ILE A 8 -15.06 32.72 -21.45
C ILE A 8 -16.03 33.80 -21.97
N LEU A 9 -16.58 33.64 -23.17
CA LEU A 9 -17.58 34.54 -23.73
C LEU A 9 -18.95 34.40 -23.02
N ILE A 10 -19.34 33.19 -22.59
CA ILE A 10 -20.60 32.95 -21.86
C ILE A 10 -20.59 33.58 -20.46
N LEU A 11 -19.45 33.68 -19.82
CA LEU A 11 -19.29 34.36 -18.50
C LEU A 11 -19.37 35.88 -18.63
N GLY A 12 -19.08 36.44 -19.80
CA GLY A 12 -19.23 37.88 -20.09
C GLY A 12 -20.68 38.34 -20.25
N GLU A 13 -21.55 37.51 -20.85
CA GLU A 13 -22.95 37.84 -21.10
C GLU A 13 -23.87 37.67 -19.88
N LEU A 14 -23.48 36.87 -18.87
CA LEU A 14 -24.26 36.70 -17.62
C LEU A 14 -24.19 37.90 -16.65
N VAL A 15 -23.33 38.87 -16.91
CA VAL A 15 -23.17 40.06 -16.06
C VAL A 15 -24.10 41.21 -16.50
N GLU A 16 -24.75 41.13 -17.66
CA GLU A 16 -25.59 42.21 -18.15
C GLU A 16 -27.09 42.20 -17.74
N CYS A 17 -27.51 41.15 -16.99
CA CYS A 17 -28.95 40.98 -16.68
C CYS A 17 -29.31 41.14 -15.19
N VAL A 18 -28.68 42.06 -14.43
CA VAL A 18 -29.12 42.37 -13.06
C VAL A 18 -29.49 43.87 -12.98
N PRO A 19 -30.74 44.21 -12.63
CA PRO A 19 -31.14 45.64 -12.51
C PRO A 19 -30.49 46.31 -11.32
N SER A 20 -30.01 47.52 -11.53
CA SER A 20 -29.26 48.39 -10.64
C SER A 20 -30.09 48.96 -9.51
N THR A 21 -29.81 48.60 -8.27
CA THR A 21 -30.08 49.47 -7.10
C THR A 21 -29.05 49.23 -5.98
N GLU A 22 -27.79 49.52 -6.27
CA GLU A 22 -26.77 49.85 -5.23
C GLU A 22 -25.50 50.36 -5.95
N GLY A 23 -25.44 51.69 -6.05
CA GLY A 23 -24.62 52.38 -7.07
C GLY A 23 -23.17 52.65 -6.76
N ASN A 24 -22.48 52.04 -5.77
CA ASN A 24 -21.07 52.39 -5.52
C ASN A 24 -20.11 51.18 -5.37
N PHE A 25 -20.58 50.03 -4.98
CA PHE A 25 -19.71 48.86 -4.78
C PHE A 25 -19.37 48.18 -6.10
N PHE A 26 -20.32 48.09 -7.00
CA PHE A 26 -20.10 47.47 -8.35
C PHE A 26 -19.24 48.34 -9.28
N ALA A 27 -19.28 49.65 -9.13
CA ALA A 27 -18.38 50.54 -9.89
C ALA A 27 -16.91 50.34 -9.46
N PHE A 28 -16.68 50.18 -8.16
CA PHE A 28 -15.35 49.89 -7.62
C PHE A 28 -14.83 48.49 -8.03
N LEU A 29 -15.69 47.47 -7.99
CA LEU A 29 -15.35 46.13 -8.49
C LEU A 29 -15.07 46.10 -10.00
N ARG A 30 -15.80 46.90 -10.81
CA ARG A 30 -15.53 47.02 -12.26
C ARG A 30 -14.19 47.67 -12.56
N VAL A 31 -13.77 48.63 -11.77
CA VAL A 31 -12.45 49.29 -11.91
C VAL A 31 -11.31 48.35 -11.49
N ILE A 32 -11.52 47.58 -10.42
CA ILE A 32 -10.57 46.55 -9.97
C ILE A 32 -10.51 45.42 -11.01
N TYR A 33 -11.64 44.94 -11.52
CA TYR A 33 -11.71 43.88 -12.53
C TYR A 33 -11.00 44.29 -13.83
N ARG A 34 -11.23 45.51 -14.34
CA ARG A 34 -10.51 46.01 -15.52
C ARG A 34 -9.00 46.15 -15.31
N LYS A 35 -8.57 46.68 -14.16
CA LYS A 35 -7.13 46.75 -13.85
C LYS A 35 -6.47 45.36 -13.67
N PHE A 36 -7.22 44.40 -13.15
CA PHE A 36 -6.76 43.00 -13.02
C PHE A 36 -6.71 42.30 -14.36
N GLU A 37 -7.71 42.54 -15.21
CA GLU A 37 -7.81 42.00 -16.56
C GLU A 37 -6.67 42.47 -17.48
N ASP A 38 -6.31 43.76 -17.44
CA ASP A 38 -5.21 44.28 -18.24
C ASP A 38 -3.84 43.81 -17.75
N LYS A 39 -3.65 43.69 -16.44
CA LYS A 39 -2.42 43.09 -15.89
C LYS A 39 -2.34 41.58 -16.20
N MET A 40 -3.44 40.87 -16.12
CA MET A 40 -3.51 39.46 -16.43
C MET A 40 -3.27 39.19 -17.92
N LYS A 41 -3.84 40.02 -18.84
CA LYS A 41 -3.55 39.98 -20.28
C LYS A 41 -2.07 40.24 -20.57
N THR A 42 -1.46 41.19 -19.87
CA THR A 42 -0.03 41.49 -20.01
C THR A 42 0.86 40.35 -19.47
N ILE A 43 0.49 39.75 -18.33
CA ILE A 43 1.19 38.59 -17.78
C ILE A 43 1.06 37.36 -18.69
N ILE A 44 -0.16 37.09 -19.21
CA ILE A 44 -0.39 36.00 -20.16
C ILE A 44 0.36 36.23 -21.46
N PHE A 45 0.39 37.48 -21.97
CA PHE A 45 1.17 37.84 -23.16
C PHE A 45 2.69 37.66 -22.93
N LEU A 46 3.21 38.12 -21.79
CA LEU A 46 4.62 37.91 -21.42
C LEU A 46 4.96 36.44 -21.22
N LEU A 47 4.07 35.64 -20.63
CA LEU A 47 4.21 34.18 -20.54
C LEU A 47 4.20 33.52 -21.93
N LEU A 48 3.30 33.93 -22.81
CA LEU A 48 3.27 33.43 -24.19
C LEU A 48 4.54 33.81 -24.96
N VAL A 49 5.00 35.04 -24.84
CA VAL A 49 6.25 35.50 -25.49
C VAL A 49 7.47 34.76 -24.91
N SER A 50 7.50 34.48 -23.60
CA SER A 50 8.59 33.72 -22.98
C SER A 50 8.63 32.26 -23.45
N VAL A 51 7.47 31.65 -23.72
CA VAL A 51 7.38 30.28 -24.30
C VAL A 51 7.91 30.23 -25.75
N PHE A 52 7.73 31.30 -26.53
CA PHE A 52 8.25 31.39 -27.90
C PHE A 52 9.70 31.83 -28.00
N ALA A 53 10.28 32.40 -26.92
CA ALA A 53 11.66 32.87 -26.90
C ALA A 53 12.70 31.78 -26.62
N PHE A 54 12.28 30.60 -26.17
CA PHE A 54 13.18 29.46 -26.03
C PHE A 54 13.26 28.68 -27.36
N PRO A 55 14.47 28.55 -27.94
CA PRO A 55 14.64 27.66 -29.08
C PRO A 55 14.39 26.22 -28.61
N LEU A 56 13.22 25.69 -28.93
CA LEU A 56 12.90 24.27 -28.79
C LEU A 56 13.81 23.47 -29.72
N LYS A 57 15.04 23.18 -29.31
CA LYS A 57 15.78 22.09 -29.90
C LYS A 57 15.05 20.82 -29.50
N ALA A 58 14.35 20.20 -30.42
CA ALA A 58 13.87 18.83 -30.29
C ALA A 58 15.10 17.92 -30.20
N GLN A 59 15.62 17.74 -28.99
CA GLN A 59 16.62 16.74 -28.70
C GLN A 59 15.86 15.42 -28.66
N GLU A 60 16.25 14.42 -29.44
CA GLU A 60 15.74 13.07 -29.27
C GLU A 60 16.03 12.66 -27.82
N SER A 61 15.04 12.80 -26.97
CA SER A 61 15.17 12.50 -25.56
C SER A 61 15.09 10.99 -25.39
N THR A 62 16.18 10.38 -24.98
CA THR A 62 16.25 8.94 -24.71
C THR A 62 16.11 8.67 -23.21
N GLY A 63 15.53 7.54 -22.87
CA GLY A 63 15.42 7.08 -21.50
C GLY A 63 16.57 6.17 -21.08
N ILE A 64 16.60 5.88 -19.79
CA ILE A 64 17.57 4.99 -19.15
C ILE A 64 16.80 3.94 -18.37
N LEU A 65 17.23 2.69 -18.50
CA LEU A 65 16.77 1.55 -17.72
C LEU A 65 17.93 1.01 -16.90
N TYR A 66 17.74 0.80 -15.61
CA TYR A 66 18.74 0.23 -14.72
C TYR A 66 18.08 -0.60 -13.63
N GLY A 67 18.85 -1.45 -12.96
CA GLY A 67 18.37 -2.23 -11.85
C GLY A 67 19.41 -3.19 -11.31
N LYS A 68 19.00 -4.01 -10.35
CA LYS A 68 19.83 -5.01 -9.70
C LYS A 68 19.26 -6.41 -9.93
N ILE A 69 20.16 -7.37 -10.14
CA ILE A 69 19.83 -8.80 -10.26
C ILE A 69 20.42 -9.50 -9.04
N PHE A 70 19.58 -10.20 -8.30
CA PHE A 70 19.98 -10.87 -7.06
C PHE A 70 19.25 -12.20 -6.88
N ASP A 71 19.81 -13.06 -6.04
CA ASP A 71 19.19 -14.33 -5.64
C ASP A 71 18.00 -14.06 -4.73
N HIS A 72 16.84 -14.61 -5.05
CA HIS A 72 15.59 -14.37 -4.35
C HIS A 72 15.65 -14.73 -2.85
N SER A 73 16.27 -15.87 -2.50
CA SER A 73 16.29 -16.38 -1.13
C SER A 73 17.39 -15.74 -0.27
N THR A 74 18.55 -15.46 -0.85
CA THR A 74 19.71 -14.95 -0.11
C THR A 74 19.91 -13.45 -0.25
N ASN A 75 19.23 -12.83 -1.22
CA ASN A 75 19.41 -11.43 -1.64
C ASN A 75 20.86 -11.10 -2.09
N GLN A 76 21.70 -12.12 -2.36
CA GLN A 76 23.05 -11.92 -2.88
C GLN A 76 23.00 -11.44 -4.33
N PRO A 77 23.89 -10.51 -4.74
CA PRO A 77 23.97 -10.08 -6.12
C PRO A 77 24.36 -11.25 -7.04
N ILE A 78 23.77 -11.28 -8.23
CA ILE A 78 24.11 -12.26 -9.27
C ILE A 78 24.94 -11.54 -10.33
N PRO A 79 26.27 -11.79 -10.38
CA PRO A 79 27.14 -11.19 -11.36
C PRO A 79 26.95 -11.78 -12.75
N PHE A 80 27.20 -10.97 -13.77
CA PHE A 80 27.25 -11.37 -15.18
C PHE A 80 25.95 -12.01 -15.70
N ALA A 81 24.81 -11.72 -15.08
CA ALA A 81 23.52 -12.12 -15.59
C ALA A 81 23.21 -11.39 -16.89
N SER A 82 22.67 -12.10 -17.86
CA SER A 82 22.28 -11.54 -19.17
C SER A 82 20.92 -10.86 -19.07
N VAL A 83 20.83 -9.61 -19.48
CA VAL A 83 19.62 -8.81 -19.59
C VAL A 83 19.33 -8.54 -21.05
N LEU A 84 18.23 -9.02 -21.58
CA LEU A 84 17.82 -8.89 -22.99
C LEU A 84 16.54 -8.07 -23.09
N LEU A 85 16.52 -7.06 -23.95
CA LEU A 85 15.31 -6.36 -24.40
C LEU A 85 14.68 -7.18 -25.53
N VAL A 86 13.60 -7.90 -25.22
CA VAL A 86 12.94 -8.83 -26.16
C VAL A 86 12.48 -8.07 -27.40
N GLY A 87 12.70 -8.66 -28.58
CA GLY A 87 12.29 -8.07 -29.86
C GLY A 87 13.19 -6.94 -30.39
N THR A 88 14.24 -6.50 -29.65
CA THR A 88 15.09 -5.39 -30.08
C THR A 88 16.52 -5.80 -30.46
N GLY A 89 16.95 -7.00 -30.10
CA GLY A 89 18.35 -7.44 -30.23
C GLY A 89 19.34 -6.75 -29.31
N LYS A 90 18.89 -5.84 -28.44
CA LYS A 90 19.74 -5.16 -27.45
C LYS A 90 19.81 -5.96 -26.16
N GLY A 91 21.00 -6.11 -25.60
CA GLY A 91 21.21 -6.78 -24.31
C GLY A 91 22.49 -6.28 -23.65
N ILE A 92 22.60 -6.51 -22.35
CA ILE A 92 23.76 -6.21 -21.53
C ILE A 92 23.94 -7.29 -20.46
N GLN A 93 25.12 -7.38 -19.86
CA GLN A 93 25.35 -8.18 -18.66
C GLN A 93 25.40 -7.28 -17.42
N SER A 94 24.96 -7.83 -16.28
CA SER A 94 25.16 -7.18 -14.99
C SER A 94 26.65 -7.17 -14.61
N ASP A 95 27.04 -6.20 -13.80
CA ASP A 95 28.38 -6.14 -13.22
C ASP A 95 28.56 -7.13 -12.04
N ILE A 96 29.68 -7.04 -11.33
CA ILE A 96 30.01 -7.91 -10.18
C ILE A 96 29.05 -7.74 -9.00
N ASP A 97 28.42 -6.57 -8.88
CA ASP A 97 27.41 -6.26 -7.85
C ASP A 97 25.99 -6.55 -8.32
N GLY A 98 25.83 -7.24 -9.47
CA GLY A 98 24.54 -7.57 -10.06
C GLY A 98 23.81 -6.38 -10.68
N ILE A 99 24.46 -5.24 -10.87
CA ILE A 99 23.85 -4.02 -11.40
C ILE A 99 23.93 -4.02 -12.93
N PHE A 100 22.84 -3.64 -13.59
CA PHE A 100 22.81 -3.41 -15.04
C PHE A 100 22.28 -2.02 -15.35
N ARG A 101 22.72 -1.45 -16.51
CA ARG A 101 22.27 -0.14 -16.97
C ARG A 101 22.25 -0.07 -18.48
N ILE A 102 21.07 0.15 -19.06
CA ILE A 102 20.86 0.32 -20.50
C ILE A 102 20.49 1.78 -20.75
N THR A 103 21.24 2.44 -21.61
CA THR A 103 21.08 3.87 -21.96
C THR A 103 20.59 4.02 -23.39
N ASN A 104 20.19 5.23 -23.76
CA ASN A 104 19.78 5.58 -25.12
C ASN A 104 18.61 4.73 -25.63
N LEU A 105 17.61 4.51 -24.75
CA LEU A 105 16.39 3.80 -25.09
C LEU A 105 15.30 4.78 -25.55
N PRO A 106 14.65 4.56 -26.70
CA PRO A 106 13.42 5.27 -27.04
C PRO A 106 12.37 5.14 -25.93
N PRO A 107 11.57 6.20 -25.65
CA PRO A 107 10.51 6.14 -24.66
C PRO A 107 9.34 5.28 -25.16
N GLN A 108 9.24 4.10 -24.61
CA GLN A 108 8.16 3.12 -24.87
C GLN A 108 8.15 2.03 -23.79
N SER A 109 7.18 1.12 -23.84
CA SER A 109 7.18 -0.08 -23.01
C SER A 109 8.04 -1.17 -23.64
N TYR A 110 8.83 -1.84 -22.80
CA TYR A 110 9.73 -2.93 -23.16
C TYR A 110 9.38 -4.20 -22.39
N GLN A 111 9.73 -5.33 -22.98
CA GLN A 111 9.77 -6.61 -22.32
C GLN A 111 11.24 -6.96 -22.04
N LEU A 112 11.57 -7.24 -20.79
CA LEU A 112 12.92 -7.64 -20.38
C LEU A 112 12.93 -9.12 -20.02
N LYS A 113 13.96 -9.81 -20.51
CA LYS A 113 14.29 -11.17 -20.12
C LYS A 113 15.65 -11.18 -19.43
N VAL A 114 15.70 -11.70 -18.21
CA VAL A 114 16.94 -11.86 -17.46
C VAL A 114 17.23 -13.34 -17.28
N SER A 115 18.50 -13.73 -17.47
CA SER A 115 18.95 -15.12 -17.29
C SER A 115 20.36 -15.16 -16.71
N ALA A 116 20.62 -16.14 -15.87
CA ALA A 116 21.93 -16.42 -15.29
C ALA A 116 22.14 -17.93 -15.16
N ILE A 117 23.41 -18.37 -15.20
CA ILE A 117 23.74 -19.79 -15.05
C ILE A 117 23.33 -20.27 -13.65
N GLY A 118 22.58 -21.37 -13.58
CA GLY A 118 22.09 -21.93 -12.33
C GLY A 118 20.81 -21.28 -11.81
N TYR A 119 20.20 -20.36 -12.57
CA TYR A 119 18.96 -19.69 -12.22
C TYR A 119 17.90 -19.87 -13.31
N ASN A 120 16.64 -19.86 -12.90
CA ASN A 120 15.52 -19.79 -13.83
C ASN A 120 15.46 -18.40 -14.45
N PRO A 121 15.25 -18.27 -15.77
CA PRO A 121 15.12 -16.96 -16.39
C PRO A 121 13.79 -16.31 -15.98
N GLU A 122 13.82 -14.99 -15.76
CA GLU A 122 12.64 -14.17 -15.41
C GLU A 122 12.34 -13.18 -16.53
N ILE A 123 11.04 -13.01 -16.84
CA ILE A 123 10.57 -11.97 -17.78
C ILE A 123 9.72 -10.96 -17.01
N LYS A 124 9.97 -9.67 -17.26
CA LYS A 124 9.07 -8.58 -16.90
C LYS A 124 8.60 -7.85 -18.14
N THR A 125 7.29 -7.77 -18.29
CA THR A 125 6.63 -7.05 -19.41
C THR A 125 6.23 -5.65 -18.96
N ASP A 126 5.83 -4.82 -19.92
CA ASP A 126 5.32 -3.46 -19.68
C ASP A 126 6.27 -2.53 -18.90
N VAL A 127 7.57 -2.74 -19.06
CA VAL A 127 8.56 -1.88 -18.44
C VAL A 127 8.61 -0.56 -19.19
N THR A 128 7.91 0.42 -18.68
CA THR A 128 7.79 1.73 -19.33
C THR A 128 9.05 2.57 -19.11
N VAL A 129 9.77 2.84 -20.20
CA VAL A 129 10.89 3.76 -20.23
C VAL A 129 10.43 5.13 -20.66
N ASN A 130 10.73 6.16 -19.87
CA ASN A 130 10.43 7.54 -20.18
C ASN A 130 11.70 8.40 -20.10
N THR A 131 11.61 9.64 -20.55
CA THR A 131 12.76 10.55 -20.60
C THR A 131 12.91 11.42 -19.36
N ALA A 132 11.89 11.48 -18.51
CA ALA A 132 11.87 12.36 -17.34
C ALA A 132 12.75 11.85 -16.20
N LYS A 133 12.79 10.52 -16.02
CA LYS A 133 13.61 9.85 -15.00
C LYS A 133 14.07 8.48 -15.50
N PRO A 134 15.23 7.98 -15.01
CA PRO A 134 15.62 6.60 -15.23
C PRO A 134 14.56 5.63 -14.66
N THR A 135 14.25 4.58 -15.41
CA THR A 135 13.37 3.51 -14.96
C THR A 135 14.19 2.48 -14.19
N GLU A 136 13.83 2.23 -12.92
CA GLU A 136 14.46 1.21 -12.09
C GLU A 136 13.63 -0.07 -12.11
N ILE A 137 14.29 -1.21 -12.36
CA ILE A 137 13.64 -2.52 -12.33
C ILE A 137 14.63 -3.57 -11.84
N ASP A 138 14.29 -4.24 -10.73
CA ASP A 138 15.12 -5.29 -10.16
C ASP A 138 14.58 -6.67 -10.53
N PHE A 139 15.47 -7.66 -10.52
CA PHE A 139 15.14 -9.07 -10.77
C PHE A 139 15.63 -9.92 -9.61
N ALA A 140 14.72 -10.67 -8.98
CA ALA A 140 15.00 -11.61 -7.91
C ALA A 140 14.99 -13.03 -8.46
N LEU A 141 16.09 -13.46 -9.10
CA LEU A 141 16.15 -14.75 -9.76
C LEU A 141 16.14 -15.91 -8.76
N LYS A 142 15.47 -16.97 -9.14
CA LYS A 142 15.35 -18.21 -8.38
C LYS A 142 16.35 -19.24 -8.91
N GLU A 143 17.08 -19.92 -8.00
CA GLU A 143 17.96 -20.99 -8.42
C GLU A 143 17.20 -22.06 -9.20
N SER A 144 17.79 -22.51 -10.31
CA SER A 144 17.30 -23.65 -11.06
C SER A 144 17.68 -24.94 -10.34
N VAL A 145 16.69 -25.72 -9.97
CA VAL A 145 16.86 -27.02 -9.32
C VAL A 145 16.70 -28.19 -10.32
N LEU A 146 16.22 -27.87 -11.51
CA LEU A 146 15.94 -28.85 -12.57
C LEU A 146 17.06 -28.83 -13.62
N GLU A 147 17.96 -29.79 -13.54
CA GLU A 147 18.76 -30.22 -14.68
C GLU A 147 17.94 -31.28 -15.45
N LEU A 148 16.95 -30.84 -16.21
CA LEU A 148 16.26 -31.72 -17.16
C LEU A 148 17.01 -31.66 -18.49
N GLU A 149 17.70 -32.73 -18.84
CA GLU A 149 18.25 -32.94 -20.19
C GLU A 149 17.12 -32.78 -21.22
N GLY A 150 17.22 -31.80 -22.10
CA GLY A 150 16.33 -31.64 -23.26
C GLY A 150 15.06 -30.84 -23.06
N VAL A 151 14.83 -30.23 -21.90
CA VAL A 151 13.70 -29.28 -21.70
C VAL A 151 14.20 -27.85 -21.86
N THR A 152 13.77 -27.18 -22.91
CA THR A 152 13.95 -25.75 -23.06
C THR A 152 13.06 -25.08 -22.00
N ILE A 153 13.66 -24.58 -20.91
CA ILE A 153 12.93 -23.77 -19.94
C ILE A 153 12.60 -22.46 -20.64
N THR A 154 11.37 -22.34 -21.13
CA THR A 154 10.84 -21.07 -21.59
C THR A 154 10.70 -20.16 -20.37
N SER A 155 11.25 -18.97 -20.47
CA SER A 155 11.11 -17.95 -19.43
C SER A 155 9.62 -17.63 -19.25
N ASP A 156 9.18 -17.56 -18.02
CA ASP A 156 7.78 -17.50 -17.63
C ASP A 156 7.45 -16.14 -17.01
N TYR A 157 6.42 -15.49 -17.52
CA TYR A 157 5.85 -14.27 -16.93
C TYR A 157 5.22 -14.54 -15.54
N PHE A 158 4.70 -15.76 -15.33
CA PHE A 158 3.96 -16.16 -14.12
C PHE A 158 4.81 -16.97 -13.14
N MET A 159 6.14 -16.91 -13.21
CA MET A 159 6.98 -17.70 -12.30
C MET A 159 6.80 -17.28 -10.85
N LYS A 160 6.20 -18.18 -10.06
CA LYS A 160 6.07 -18.04 -8.61
C LYS A 160 7.32 -18.53 -7.89
N ASN A 161 7.56 -18.00 -6.70
CA ASN A 161 8.51 -18.62 -5.78
C ASN A 161 8.03 -20.02 -5.42
N PRO A 162 8.86 -21.08 -5.53
CA PRO A 162 8.50 -22.43 -5.10
C PRO A 162 8.01 -22.47 -3.64
N PHE A 163 8.51 -21.55 -2.80
CA PHE A 163 8.16 -21.45 -1.39
C PHE A 163 7.03 -20.46 -1.11
N GLU A 164 6.51 -19.77 -2.11
CA GLU A 164 5.33 -18.92 -1.96
C GLU A 164 4.05 -19.77 -1.88
N THR A 165 3.14 -19.31 -1.03
CA THR A 165 1.82 -19.92 -0.91
C THR A 165 0.96 -19.63 -2.15
N ASN A 166 -0.09 -20.40 -2.35
CA ASN A 166 -0.82 -20.49 -3.61
C ASN A 166 -1.61 -19.24 -4.00
N SER A 167 -2.11 -18.51 -3.02
CA SER A 167 -3.08 -17.43 -3.23
C SER A 167 -2.42 -16.04 -3.28
N VAL A 168 -1.23 -15.94 -3.86
CA VAL A 168 -0.47 -14.70 -3.98
C VAL A 168 -0.59 -14.14 -5.40
N THR A 169 -0.80 -12.83 -5.50
CA THR A 169 -0.77 -12.06 -6.75
C THR A 169 0.09 -10.82 -6.53
N SER A 170 1.02 -10.58 -7.45
CA SER A 170 1.87 -9.39 -7.46
C SER A 170 1.39 -8.41 -8.51
N PHE A 171 1.47 -7.13 -8.22
CA PHE A 171 1.14 -6.04 -9.12
C PHE A 171 2.31 -5.06 -9.21
N SER A 172 2.67 -4.70 -10.41
CA SER A 172 3.58 -3.60 -10.68
C SER A 172 2.90 -2.24 -10.56
N TYR A 173 3.69 -1.17 -10.50
CA TYR A 173 3.21 0.20 -10.57
C TYR A 173 2.26 0.44 -11.76
N ASP A 174 2.64 -0.02 -12.96
CA ASP A 174 1.88 0.23 -14.18
C ASP A 174 0.56 -0.55 -14.21
N GLU A 175 0.51 -1.75 -13.63
CA GLU A 175 -0.73 -2.54 -13.52
C GLU A 175 -1.74 -1.87 -12.58
N ILE A 176 -1.29 -1.38 -11.41
CA ILE A 176 -2.15 -0.64 -10.49
C ILE A 176 -2.66 0.65 -11.13
N ARG A 177 -1.78 1.41 -11.79
CA ARG A 177 -2.13 2.67 -12.43
C ARG A 177 -3.16 2.52 -13.54
N ARG A 178 -3.12 1.40 -14.28
CA ARG A 178 -4.03 1.10 -15.39
C ARG A 178 -5.25 0.29 -14.97
N ALA A 179 -5.36 -0.09 -13.69
CA ALA A 179 -6.50 -0.87 -13.20
C ALA A 179 -7.81 -0.11 -13.42
N PRO A 180 -8.81 -0.70 -14.10
CA PRO A 180 -10.10 -0.07 -14.34
C PRO A 180 -10.78 0.31 -13.03
N GLY A 181 -11.21 1.57 -12.88
CA GLY A 181 -11.85 2.05 -11.65
C GLY A 181 -10.92 2.21 -10.44
N GLY A 182 -9.61 1.96 -10.60
CA GLY A 182 -8.64 1.98 -9.51
C GLY A 182 -8.27 3.38 -9.02
N PHE A 183 -8.48 4.44 -9.83
CA PHE A 183 -8.15 5.84 -9.49
C PHE A 183 -6.71 6.02 -8.96
N GLU A 184 -5.76 5.24 -9.46
CA GLU A 184 -4.36 5.21 -8.97
C GLU A 184 -4.26 4.84 -7.47
N ASP A 185 -5.23 4.11 -6.93
CA ASP A 185 -5.27 3.64 -5.55
C ASP A 185 -4.91 2.14 -5.48
N VAL A 186 -3.90 1.81 -4.67
CA VAL A 186 -3.38 0.45 -4.51
C VAL A 186 -4.48 -0.51 -4.05
N VAL A 187 -5.31 -0.09 -3.08
CA VAL A 187 -6.34 -0.96 -2.51
C VAL A 187 -7.49 -1.19 -3.48
N ARG A 188 -7.90 -0.16 -4.22
CA ARG A 188 -8.96 -0.27 -5.24
C ARG A 188 -8.57 -1.18 -6.39
N ALA A 189 -7.29 -1.15 -6.78
CA ALA A 189 -6.79 -2.05 -7.82
C ALA A 189 -6.95 -3.53 -7.46
N LEU A 190 -6.98 -3.88 -6.16
CA LEU A 190 -7.17 -5.26 -5.70
C LEU A 190 -8.62 -5.73 -5.76
N SER A 191 -9.60 -4.82 -5.83
CA SER A 191 -11.02 -5.17 -5.81
C SER A 191 -11.49 -5.95 -7.04
N VAL A 192 -10.70 -5.97 -8.11
CA VAL A 192 -10.98 -6.75 -9.33
C VAL A 192 -10.56 -8.23 -9.20
N LEU A 193 -9.84 -8.59 -8.13
CA LEU A 193 -9.36 -9.95 -7.95
C LEU A 193 -10.49 -10.91 -7.53
N PRO A 194 -10.44 -12.17 -7.97
CA PRO A 194 -11.37 -13.18 -7.53
C PRO A 194 -11.36 -13.37 -6.00
N GLY A 195 -12.54 -13.42 -5.38
CA GLY A 195 -12.68 -13.58 -3.94
C GLY A 195 -12.44 -12.31 -3.13
N VAL A 196 -12.30 -11.16 -3.79
CA VAL A 196 -12.20 -9.84 -3.16
C VAL A 196 -13.45 -9.03 -3.49
N ALA A 197 -14.05 -8.43 -2.48
CA ALA A 197 -15.18 -7.51 -2.61
C ALA A 197 -14.94 -6.26 -1.77
N GLN A 198 -15.65 -5.19 -2.06
CA GLN A 198 -15.71 -3.98 -1.22
C GLN A 198 -16.96 -4.03 -0.36
N ALA A 199 -16.85 -3.67 0.91
CA ALA A 199 -18.00 -3.59 1.81
C ALA A 199 -18.97 -2.48 1.39
N ASP A 200 -18.44 -1.38 0.86
CA ASP A 200 -19.18 -0.22 0.36
C ASP A 200 -18.50 0.34 -0.88
N ALA A 201 -19.31 0.70 -1.90
CA ALA A 201 -18.83 1.37 -3.10
C ALA A 201 -18.25 2.75 -2.73
N GLY A 202 -17.00 3.00 -3.08
CA GLY A 202 -16.31 4.26 -2.76
C GLY A 202 -15.44 4.19 -1.51
N ARG A 203 -15.38 3.04 -0.81
CA ARG A 203 -14.47 2.80 0.30
C ARG A 203 -13.54 1.62 0.02
N ASN A 204 -12.37 1.65 0.62
CA ASN A 204 -11.33 0.63 0.52
C ASN A 204 -11.47 -0.46 1.62
N ASP A 205 -12.67 -0.70 2.10
CA ASP A 205 -12.98 -1.71 3.09
C ASP A 205 -13.07 -3.09 2.39
N LEU A 206 -11.94 -3.77 2.25
CA LEU A 206 -11.85 -5.04 1.52
C LEU A 206 -12.40 -6.21 2.34
N ILE A 207 -13.33 -6.93 1.74
CA ILE A 207 -13.82 -8.24 2.17
C ILE A 207 -13.10 -9.30 1.34
N VAL A 208 -12.24 -10.10 1.99
CA VAL A 208 -11.45 -11.13 1.31
C VAL A 208 -11.93 -12.50 1.72
N ARG A 209 -12.47 -13.26 0.75
CA ARG A 209 -13.05 -14.61 0.99
C ARG A 209 -14.00 -14.63 2.18
N GLY A 210 -14.90 -13.64 2.25
CA GLY A 210 -15.91 -13.51 3.30
C GLY A 210 -15.42 -13.00 4.65
N GLY A 211 -14.13 -12.66 4.79
CA GLY A 211 -13.59 -12.09 6.03
C GLY A 211 -13.81 -10.58 6.14
N ALA A 212 -13.94 -10.10 7.36
CA ALA A 212 -14.16 -8.69 7.65
C ALA A 212 -12.94 -7.82 7.25
N PRO A 213 -13.13 -6.50 6.97
CA PRO A 213 -12.02 -5.60 6.69
C PRO A 213 -10.95 -5.56 7.80
N SER A 214 -11.31 -5.77 9.06
CA SER A 214 -10.39 -5.86 10.21
C SER A 214 -9.44 -7.05 10.16
N GLU A 215 -9.74 -8.05 9.34
CA GLU A 215 -8.96 -9.29 9.21
C GLU A 215 -7.80 -9.18 8.19
N ASN A 216 -7.64 -8.03 7.54
CA ASN A 216 -6.59 -7.78 6.55
C ASN A 216 -5.34 -7.19 7.20
N LEU A 217 -4.16 -7.65 6.80
CA LEU A 217 -2.87 -7.12 7.22
C LEU A 217 -2.31 -6.20 6.13
N TYR A 218 -1.87 -5.01 6.52
CA TYR A 218 -1.15 -4.10 5.65
C TYR A 218 0.30 -3.96 6.09
N LEU A 219 1.21 -4.04 5.13
CA LEU A 219 2.64 -3.89 5.33
C LEU A 219 3.20 -2.86 4.33
N ILE A 220 4.12 -2.02 4.79
CA ILE A 220 4.92 -1.14 3.94
C ILE A 220 6.38 -1.47 4.20
N ASP A 221 7.11 -1.95 3.18
CA ASP A 221 8.48 -2.45 3.30
C ASP A 221 8.65 -3.49 4.45
N GLY A 222 7.67 -4.40 4.62
CA GLY A 222 7.65 -5.41 5.69
C GLY A 222 7.28 -4.89 7.09
N ILE A 223 6.98 -3.60 7.24
CA ILE A 223 6.56 -2.97 8.50
C ILE A 223 5.03 -2.99 8.59
N PRO A 224 4.44 -3.64 9.62
CA PRO A 224 3.00 -3.63 9.82
C PRO A 224 2.48 -2.22 10.09
N VAL A 225 1.40 -1.83 9.41
CA VAL A 225 0.70 -0.57 9.61
C VAL A 225 -0.79 -0.84 9.90
N PRO A 226 -1.41 -0.14 10.86
CA PRO A 226 -2.79 -0.41 11.25
C PRO A 226 -3.78 -0.20 10.10
N ASN A 227 -3.59 0.84 9.33
CA ASN A 227 -4.39 1.22 8.17
C ASN A 227 -3.54 2.01 7.18
N ILE A 228 -3.92 1.99 5.91
CA ILE A 228 -3.27 2.76 4.84
C ILE A 228 -4.24 3.72 4.14
N ASN A 229 -5.40 3.98 4.74
CA ASN A 229 -6.45 4.81 4.18
C ASN A 229 -6.72 6.03 5.05
N HIS A 230 -7.09 7.14 4.41
CA HIS A 230 -7.67 8.32 5.06
C HIS A 230 -9.03 8.01 5.67
N PHE A 231 -9.42 8.72 6.74
CA PHE A 231 -10.69 8.58 7.45
C PHE A 231 -10.97 7.12 7.85
N GLY A 232 -9.94 6.46 8.39
CA GLY A 232 -10.02 5.06 8.80
C GLY A 232 -10.96 4.83 9.98
N THR A 233 -11.62 3.68 10.00
CA THR A 233 -12.47 3.27 11.12
C THR A 233 -11.62 2.58 12.19
N GLN A 234 -11.76 2.98 13.45
CA GLN A 234 -11.05 2.35 14.56
C GLN A 234 -11.44 0.87 14.73
N GLY A 235 -10.45 0.01 14.94
CA GLY A 235 -10.66 -1.44 15.07
C GLY A 235 -10.97 -2.16 13.75
N ALA A 236 -10.92 -1.46 12.62
CA ALA A 236 -11.05 -2.01 11.28
C ALA A 236 -9.96 -1.46 10.36
N THR A 237 -9.87 -2.00 9.14
CA THR A 237 -9.01 -1.45 8.09
C THR A 237 -9.89 -1.00 6.94
N GLY A 238 -9.69 0.18 6.45
CA GLY A 238 -10.47 0.73 5.35
C GLY A 238 -10.56 2.24 5.44
N GLY A 239 -11.29 2.84 4.52
CA GLY A 239 -11.45 4.28 4.37
C GLY A 239 -11.72 4.62 2.90
N PRO A 240 -12.04 5.88 2.56
CA PRO A 240 -12.42 6.25 1.20
C PRO A 240 -11.26 6.26 0.21
N LEU A 241 -10.02 6.48 0.66
CA LEU A 241 -8.86 6.67 -0.21
C LEU A 241 -7.57 6.29 0.50
N SER A 242 -6.65 5.62 -0.20
CA SER A 242 -5.32 5.29 0.32
C SER A 242 -4.40 6.52 0.35
N PHE A 243 -3.63 6.67 1.44
CA PHE A 243 -2.57 7.66 1.54
C PHE A 243 -1.22 7.18 1.00
N ILE A 244 -1.17 6.02 0.38
CA ILE A 244 0.04 5.53 -0.28
C ILE A 244 0.25 6.29 -1.60
N ASN A 245 1.44 6.87 -1.77
CA ASN A 245 1.80 7.50 -3.03
C ASN A 245 2.25 6.44 -4.04
N LEU A 246 1.43 6.19 -5.05
CA LEU A 246 1.70 5.17 -6.07
C LEU A 246 3.02 5.42 -6.82
N ASP A 247 3.46 6.67 -7.01
CA ASP A 247 4.74 6.99 -7.66
C ASP A 247 5.96 6.39 -6.95
N PHE A 248 5.81 6.03 -5.66
CA PHE A 248 6.87 5.44 -4.84
C PHE A 248 6.74 3.93 -4.67
N VAL A 249 5.64 3.35 -5.12
CA VAL A 249 5.43 1.90 -5.10
C VAL A 249 6.31 1.27 -6.17
N LYS A 250 7.06 0.25 -5.77
CA LYS A 250 7.85 -0.62 -6.65
C LYS A 250 7.04 -1.82 -7.09
N GLU A 251 6.46 -2.48 -6.11
CA GLU A 251 5.69 -3.71 -6.26
C GLU A 251 4.70 -3.84 -5.11
N THR A 252 3.58 -4.44 -5.39
CA THR A 252 2.56 -4.76 -4.40
C THR A 252 2.25 -6.24 -4.48
N THR A 253 2.35 -6.94 -3.35
CA THR A 253 2.04 -8.36 -3.24
C THR A 253 0.79 -8.52 -2.40
N PHE A 254 -0.19 -9.25 -2.90
CA PHE A 254 -1.44 -9.51 -2.22
C PHE A 254 -1.73 -10.99 -2.09
N SER A 255 -1.89 -11.46 -0.85
CA SER A 255 -2.28 -12.82 -0.51
C SER A 255 -3.71 -12.86 -0.03
N THR A 256 -4.56 -13.67 -0.66
CA THR A 256 -5.99 -13.81 -0.33
C THR A 256 -6.29 -14.96 0.62
N GLY A 257 -5.28 -15.53 1.28
CA GLY A 257 -5.39 -16.60 2.27
C GLY A 257 -4.26 -17.61 2.16
N GLY A 258 -4.19 -18.54 3.11
CA GLY A 258 -3.12 -19.54 3.15
C GLY A 258 -1.71 -18.95 3.29
N PHE A 259 -1.58 -17.73 3.79
CA PHE A 259 -0.30 -17.03 3.92
C PHE A 259 0.60 -17.67 5.00
N PRO A 260 1.94 -17.55 4.87
CA PRO A 260 2.91 -18.23 5.73
C PRO A 260 2.91 -17.69 7.17
N VAL A 261 3.56 -18.41 8.09
CA VAL A 261 3.58 -18.14 9.54
C VAL A 261 4.29 -16.84 9.93
N LEU A 262 5.05 -16.22 9.03
CA LEU A 262 5.68 -14.91 9.27
C LEU A 262 4.64 -13.80 9.48
N TYR A 263 3.43 -13.96 8.93
CA TYR A 263 2.30 -13.05 9.11
C TYR A 263 1.35 -13.58 10.17
N GLY A 264 1.02 -12.79 11.18
CA GLY A 264 0.16 -13.17 12.30
C GLY A 264 -0.86 -12.10 12.67
N ASP A 265 -1.72 -12.44 13.66
CA ASP A 265 -2.75 -11.55 14.21
C ASP A 265 -3.74 -11.01 13.16
N LYS A 266 -3.96 -11.80 12.09
CA LYS A 266 -4.88 -11.52 10.97
C LYS A 266 -5.37 -12.82 10.34
N LEU A 267 -6.58 -12.78 9.73
CA LEU A 267 -7.33 -13.97 9.33
C LEU A 267 -7.60 -14.08 7.82
N SER A 268 -7.56 -12.97 7.05
CA SER A 268 -8.10 -12.99 5.69
C SER A 268 -7.08 -12.75 4.62
N SER A 269 -6.32 -11.66 4.69
CA SER A 269 -5.37 -11.32 3.64
C SER A 269 -4.13 -10.62 4.17
N VAL A 270 -3.11 -10.57 3.33
CA VAL A 270 -1.90 -9.78 3.54
C VAL A 270 -1.64 -8.96 2.29
N LEU A 271 -1.58 -7.65 2.46
CA LEU A 271 -1.14 -6.69 1.44
C LEU A 271 0.23 -6.15 1.83
N GLU A 272 1.23 -6.46 1.05
CA GLU A 272 2.57 -5.94 1.21
C GLU A 272 2.90 -4.97 0.08
N ILE A 273 3.26 -3.75 0.44
CA ILE A 273 3.61 -2.68 -0.48
C ILE A 273 5.10 -2.40 -0.33
N ASN A 274 5.87 -2.73 -1.35
CA ASN A 274 7.30 -2.45 -1.41
C ASN A 274 7.53 -1.12 -2.11
N LEU A 275 8.19 -0.19 -1.41
CA LEU A 275 8.55 1.10 -1.96
C LEU A 275 9.91 1.02 -2.66
N ARG A 276 10.04 1.74 -3.78
CA ARG A 276 11.33 1.87 -4.48
C ARG A 276 12.33 2.69 -3.68
N GLU A 277 13.56 2.71 -4.10
CA GLU A 277 14.58 3.65 -3.64
C GLU A 277 14.45 4.99 -4.40
N GLY A 278 15.05 6.05 -3.87
CA GLY A 278 15.21 7.31 -4.57
C GLY A 278 16.19 7.15 -5.75
N ARG A 279 16.00 7.95 -6.79
CA ARG A 279 16.90 7.96 -7.94
C ARG A 279 18.35 8.26 -7.51
N LYS A 280 19.32 7.66 -8.22
CA LYS A 280 20.76 7.71 -7.86
C LYS A 280 21.56 8.71 -8.71
N ASP A 281 20.96 9.32 -9.75
CA ASP A 281 21.65 10.15 -10.72
C ASP A 281 21.64 11.65 -10.39
N LYS A 282 20.52 12.17 -9.93
CA LYS A 282 20.34 13.59 -9.57
C LYS A 282 19.09 13.79 -8.71
N ILE A 283 18.98 14.93 -8.06
CA ILE A 283 17.73 15.34 -7.40
C ILE A 283 16.69 15.63 -8.49
N GLY A 284 15.50 15.12 -8.31
CA GLY A 284 14.36 15.32 -9.18
C GLY A 284 13.09 15.55 -8.37
N GLY A 285 12.09 16.13 -9.00
CA GLY A 285 10.79 16.35 -8.40
C GLY A 285 9.66 16.22 -9.41
N LYS A 286 8.45 15.95 -8.91
CA LYS A 286 7.20 15.89 -9.67
C LYS A 286 6.13 16.63 -8.88
N ALA A 287 5.50 17.62 -9.49
CA ALA A 287 4.26 18.21 -8.99
C ALA A 287 3.08 17.57 -9.73
N THR A 288 2.06 17.20 -8.99
CA THR A 288 0.86 16.53 -9.52
C THR A 288 -0.37 17.29 -9.10
N ILE A 289 -1.30 17.46 -10.03
CA ILE A 289 -2.67 17.91 -9.79
C ILE A 289 -3.57 16.80 -10.28
N SER A 290 -4.33 16.19 -9.39
CA SER A 290 -5.29 15.13 -9.71
C SER A 290 -6.72 15.60 -9.49
N ALA A 291 -7.71 14.72 -9.64
CA ALA A 291 -9.11 15.05 -9.42
C ALA A 291 -9.45 15.43 -7.96
N SER A 292 -8.63 15.07 -6.99
CA SER A 292 -8.92 15.25 -5.56
C SER A 292 -7.82 15.95 -4.76
N GLN A 293 -6.60 16.08 -5.30
CA GLN A 293 -5.45 16.48 -4.50
C GLN A 293 -4.32 17.14 -5.30
N PHE A 294 -3.53 17.96 -4.60
CA PHE A 294 -2.21 18.39 -5.02
C PHE A 294 -1.16 17.48 -4.42
N GLY A 295 -0.10 17.18 -5.18
CA GLY A 295 1.03 16.39 -4.72
C GLY A 295 2.36 16.99 -5.13
N LEU A 296 3.34 16.88 -4.24
CA LEU A 296 4.75 17.19 -4.49
C LEU A 296 5.58 15.99 -4.12
N ASN A 297 6.33 15.47 -5.08
CA ASN A 297 7.30 14.40 -4.89
C ASN A 297 8.70 14.94 -5.11
N LEU A 298 9.62 14.62 -4.21
CA LEU A 298 11.05 14.91 -4.32
C LEU A 298 11.83 13.62 -4.11
N GLU A 299 12.87 13.41 -4.88
CA GLU A 299 13.72 12.23 -4.76
C GLU A 299 15.13 12.51 -5.26
N GLY A 300 16.09 11.78 -4.74
CA GLY A 300 17.46 11.91 -5.25
C GLY A 300 18.50 11.27 -4.36
N PRO A 301 19.77 11.34 -4.79
CA PRO A 301 20.91 10.97 -3.96
C PRO A 301 21.17 12.06 -2.90
N LEU A 302 21.50 11.63 -1.69
CA LEU A 302 22.11 12.48 -0.65
C LEU A 302 23.62 12.26 -0.57
N SER A 303 24.07 11.07 -0.97
CA SER A 303 25.48 10.72 -1.15
C SER A 303 25.58 9.59 -2.20
N ASN A 304 26.80 9.13 -2.48
CA ASN A 304 27.02 7.99 -3.39
C ASN A 304 26.37 6.69 -2.87
N SER A 305 26.15 6.57 -1.57
CA SER A 305 25.59 5.37 -0.93
C SER A 305 24.22 5.59 -0.31
N SER A 306 23.59 6.76 -0.50
CA SER A 306 22.33 7.06 0.12
C SER A 306 21.36 7.81 -0.80
N THR A 307 20.08 7.48 -0.68
CA THR A 307 19.00 8.08 -1.47
C THR A 307 17.81 8.42 -0.57
N PHE A 308 16.98 9.35 -1.04
CA PHE A 308 15.73 9.71 -0.37
C PHE A 308 14.56 9.75 -1.34
N LEU A 309 13.39 9.48 -0.79
CA LEU A 309 12.08 9.77 -1.35
C LEU A 309 11.32 10.65 -0.36
N PHE A 310 10.62 11.64 -0.88
CA PHE A 310 9.73 12.50 -0.10
C PHE A 310 8.49 12.82 -0.92
N SER A 311 7.32 12.67 -0.31
CA SER A 311 6.03 13.07 -0.87
C SER A 311 5.24 13.85 0.16
N ALA A 312 4.59 14.90 -0.27
CA ALA A 312 3.57 15.61 0.50
C ALA A 312 2.37 15.85 -0.42
N ARG A 313 1.17 15.49 0.06
CA ARG A 313 -0.08 15.67 -0.68
C ARG A 313 -1.11 16.38 0.17
N ARG A 314 -1.99 17.14 -0.48
CA ARG A 314 -3.13 17.83 0.13
C ARG A 314 -4.37 17.66 -0.73
N SER A 315 -5.51 17.31 -0.12
CA SER A 315 -6.80 17.35 -0.79
C SER A 315 -7.26 18.79 -1.06
N TYR A 316 -8.03 18.99 -2.13
CA TYR A 316 -8.79 20.21 -2.36
C TYR A 316 -10.30 19.93 -2.48
N LEU A 317 -10.75 18.88 -1.85
CA LEU A 317 -12.16 18.51 -1.76
C LEU A 317 -12.98 19.63 -1.09
N ASP A 318 -12.35 20.46 -0.26
CA ASP A 318 -12.93 21.67 0.34
C ASP A 318 -13.55 22.61 -0.71
N PHE A 319 -12.89 22.82 -1.85
CA PHE A 319 -13.45 23.62 -2.94
C PHE A 319 -14.66 22.96 -3.59
N ILE A 320 -14.57 21.64 -3.84
CA ILE A 320 -15.60 20.87 -4.53
C ILE A 320 -16.86 20.76 -3.68
N PHE A 321 -16.72 20.34 -2.42
CA PHE A 321 -17.84 20.14 -1.51
C PHE A 321 -18.55 21.45 -1.18
N LYS A 322 -17.78 22.52 -0.94
CA LYS A 322 -18.35 23.86 -0.71
C LYS A 322 -19.07 24.40 -1.93
N ALA A 323 -18.51 24.23 -3.14
CA ALA A 323 -19.15 24.64 -4.39
C ALA A 323 -20.42 23.84 -4.68
N ALA A 324 -20.48 22.57 -4.28
CA ALA A 324 -21.64 21.70 -4.41
C ALA A 324 -22.72 21.92 -3.32
N GLY A 325 -22.45 22.80 -2.32
CA GLY A 325 -23.40 23.14 -1.26
C GLY A 325 -23.51 22.12 -0.13
N PHE A 326 -22.56 21.19 0.03
CA PHE A 326 -22.55 20.23 1.12
C PHE A 326 -22.35 20.94 2.47
N GLY A 327 -23.05 20.46 3.50
CA GLY A 327 -22.92 20.95 4.89
C GLY A 327 -21.63 20.50 5.59
N PHE A 328 -20.80 19.66 4.97
CA PHE A 328 -19.53 19.18 5.51
C PHE A 328 -18.43 19.19 4.44
N VAL A 329 -17.18 19.25 4.90
CA VAL A 329 -16.00 19.28 4.02
C VAL A 329 -14.92 18.37 4.59
N PRO A 330 -14.58 17.26 3.92
CA PRO A 330 -13.41 16.47 4.26
C PRO A 330 -12.13 17.15 3.75
N GLU A 331 -11.15 17.27 4.62
CA GLU A 331 -9.79 17.71 4.29
C GLU A 331 -8.80 16.63 4.71
N TYR A 332 -7.81 16.34 3.88
CA TYR A 332 -6.72 15.47 4.27
C TYR A 332 -5.37 15.94 3.74
N TYR A 333 -4.34 15.54 4.49
CA TYR A 333 -2.94 15.72 4.13
C TYR A 333 -2.23 14.40 4.37
N ASP A 334 -1.25 14.08 3.56
CA ASP A 334 -0.35 12.98 3.82
C ASP A 334 1.09 13.32 3.48
N VAL A 335 2.00 12.64 4.19
CA VAL A 335 3.43 12.74 3.98
C VAL A 335 4.02 11.34 4.00
N LEU A 336 4.83 11.03 2.98
CA LEU A 336 5.62 9.82 2.92
C LEU A 336 7.08 10.18 2.71
N SER A 337 7.97 9.61 3.50
CA SER A 337 9.41 9.77 3.36
C SER A 337 10.12 8.44 3.57
N LYS A 338 11.05 8.13 2.68
CA LYS A 338 11.93 6.97 2.80
C LYS A 338 13.37 7.40 2.58
N TYR A 339 14.25 6.94 3.42
CA TYR A 339 15.68 7.18 3.33
C TYR A 339 16.43 5.85 3.38
N ASN A 340 17.31 5.61 2.40
CA ASN A 340 18.08 4.38 2.30
C ASN A 340 19.56 4.70 2.29
N VAL A 341 20.32 3.90 3.05
CA VAL A 341 21.80 3.98 3.11
C VAL A 341 22.37 2.58 2.92
N ALA A 342 23.21 2.40 1.92
CA ALA A 342 24.10 1.26 1.82
C ALA A 342 25.31 1.53 2.73
N ILE A 343 25.41 0.82 3.85
CA ILE A 343 26.53 0.94 4.80
C ILE A 343 27.77 0.30 4.20
N ASP A 344 27.59 -0.91 3.67
CA ASP A 344 28.58 -1.66 2.91
C ASP A 344 27.86 -2.52 1.84
N THR A 345 28.59 -3.38 1.12
CA THR A 345 28.01 -4.25 0.07
C THR A 345 27.03 -5.29 0.58
N LYS A 346 27.02 -5.54 1.91
CA LYS A 346 26.16 -6.56 2.56
C LYS A 346 25.18 -5.97 3.56
N SER A 347 25.31 -4.70 3.92
CA SER A 347 24.52 -4.08 4.98
C SER A 347 23.84 -2.81 4.48
N SER A 348 22.56 -2.67 4.78
CA SER A 348 21.77 -1.49 4.50
C SER A 348 20.95 -1.05 5.70
N LEU A 349 20.71 0.24 5.78
CA LEU A 349 19.82 0.87 6.75
C LEU A 349 18.77 1.65 5.98
N SER A 350 17.51 1.45 6.33
CA SER A 350 16.40 2.23 5.78
C SER A 350 15.60 2.89 6.90
N PHE A 351 15.16 4.09 6.65
CA PHE A 351 14.20 4.81 7.49
C PHE A 351 12.94 5.06 6.68
N LEU A 352 11.79 4.75 7.26
CA LEU A 352 10.46 4.98 6.72
C LEU A 352 9.69 5.90 7.64
N PHE A 353 9.01 6.88 7.08
CA PHE A 353 7.98 7.68 7.75
C PHE A 353 6.81 7.84 6.81
N VAL A 354 5.62 7.49 7.27
CA VAL A 354 4.36 7.71 6.56
C VAL A 354 3.33 8.25 7.55
N SER A 355 2.59 9.27 7.14
CA SER A 355 1.57 9.90 7.98
C SER A 355 0.39 10.39 7.17
N ALA A 356 -0.78 10.40 7.81
CA ALA A 356 -2.00 10.99 7.30
C ALA A 356 -2.66 11.84 8.38
N PHE A 357 -3.22 12.97 7.94
CA PHE A 357 -3.94 13.93 8.78
C PHE A 357 -5.29 14.16 8.14
N ASP A 358 -6.34 13.79 8.84
CA ASP A 358 -7.72 13.84 8.36
C ASP A 358 -8.53 14.80 9.25
N ASN A 359 -9.38 15.61 8.64
CA ASN A 359 -10.27 16.53 9.33
C ASN A 359 -11.60 16.66 8.58
N VAL A 360 -12.70 16.69 9.30
CA VAL A 360 -14.02 16.97 8.74
C VAL A 360 -14.57 18.27 9.34
N LYS A 361 -14.69 19.30 8.52
CA LYS A 361 -15.32 20.56 8.91
C LYS A 361 -16.82 20.51 8.62
N TYR A 362 -17.62 20.97 9.58
CA TYR A 362 -19.07 21.07 9.47
C TYR A 362 -19.52 22.53 9.39
N PHE A 363 -20.48 22.80 8.51
CA PHE A 363 -21.24 24.04 8.45
C PHE A 363 -22.65 23.73 8.98
N ASN A 364 -23.05 24.36 10.07
CA ASN A 364 -24.30 24.10 10.77
C ASN A 364 -25.18 25.39 10.86
N ASP A 365 -25.06 26.23 9.81
CA ASP A 365 -25.71 27.56 9.80
C ASP A 365 -27.21 27.44 9.58
N THR A 366 -27.66 26.45 8.80
CA THR A 366 -29.09 26.19 8.53
C THR A 366 -29.57 24.92 9.21
N GLU A 367 -30.91 24.77 9.33
CA GLU A 367 -31.53 23.59 9.89
C GLU A 367 -31.28 22.36 9.00
N ASP A 368 -31.38 22.53 7.69
CA ASP A 368 -31.11 21.46 6.71
C ASP A 368 -29.66 20.96 6.85
N GLN A 369 -28.67 21.86 6.94
CA GLN A 369 -27.28 21.47 7.15
C GLN A 369 -27.09 20.71 8.47
N ARG A 370 -27.72 21.12 9.56
CA ARG A 370 -27.66 20.41 10.85
C ARG A 370 -28.29 19.03 10.75
N TYR A 371 -29.41 18.91 10.02
CA TYR A 371 -30.06 17.63 9.81
C TYR A 371 -29.18 16.67 8.99
N ASP A 372 -28.67 17.11 7.85
CA ASP A 372 -27.79 16.33 7.00
C ASP A 372 -26.52 15.90 7.75
N ASN A 373 -25.87 16.84 8.47
CA ASN A 373 -24.66 16.57 9.23
C ASN A 373 -24.92 15.63 10.43
N SER A 374 -26.14 15.51 10.92
CA SER A 374 -26.49 14.59 12.03
C SER A 374 -26.34 13.12 11.64
N THR A 375 -26.37 12.82 10.35
CA THR A 375 -26.18 11.47 9.80
C THR A 375 -24.71 11.11 9.57
N ILE A 376 -23.81 12.11 9.71
CA ILE A 376 -22.39 11.94 9.37
C ILE A 376 -21.56 11.73 10.62
N LEU A 377 -20.80 10.66 10.64
CA LEU A 377 -19.77 10.41 11.64
C LEU A 377 -18.50 11.17 11.27
N GLY A 378 -18.26 12.29 11.91
CA GLY A 378 -17.03 13.08 11.72
C GLY A 378 -15.83 12.40 12.35
N SER A 379 -14.74 12.37 11.64
CA SER A 379 -13.49 11.81 12.13
C SER A 379 -12.33 12.75 11.84
N ASP A 380 -11.82 13.39 12.90
CA ASP A 380 -10.51 14.00 12.87
C ASP A 380 -9.51 12.94 13.29
N GLN A 381 -8.50 12.69 12.45
CA GLN A 381 -7.56 11.61 12.68
C GLN A 381 -6.13 12.05 12.36
N ILE A 382 -5.21 11.68 13.24
CA ILE A 382 -3.79 11.78 12.99
C ILE A 382 -3.23 10.38 13.07
N GLN A 383 -2.63 9.89 11.99
CA GLN A 383 -1.95 8.61 12.00
C GLN A 383 -0.55 8.72 11.41
N TYR A 384 0.38 7.97 11.98
CA TYR A 384 1.70 7.81 11.41
C TYR A 384 2.29 6.42 11.72
N ALA A 385 3.11 5.96 10.81
CA ALA A 385 4.02 4.86 11.02
C ALA A 385 5.46 5.33 10.72
N THR A 386 6.39 4.97 11.59
CA THR A 386 7.81 5.23 11.37
C THR A 386 8.61 3.98 11.69
N ALA A 387 9.65 3.73 10.94
CA ALA A 387 10.48 2.55 11.11
C ALA A 387 11.95 2.84 10.79
N LEU A 388 12.82 2.20 11.54
CA LEU A 388 14.24 2.05 11.24
C LEU A 388 14.51 0.57 11.04
N GLN A 389 15.02 0.20 9.87
CA GLN A 389 15.25 -1.19 9.49
C GLN A 389 16.70 -1.38 9.08
N TYR A 390 17.38 -2.31 9.74
CA TYR A 390 18.72 -2.75 9.39
C TYR A 390 18.65 -4.13 8.77
N LYS A 391 19.20 -4.27 7.55
CA LYS A 391 19.31 -5.55 6.82
C LYS A 391 20.77 -5.90 6.62
N ARG A 392 21.12 -7.16 6.88
CA ARG A 392 22.47 -7.68 6.64
C ARG A 392 22.42 -9.00 5.90
N LEU A 393 23.16 -9.05 4.79
CA LEU A 393 23.39 -10.25 3.99
C LEU A 393 24.57 -11.04 4.54
N PHE A 394 24.46 -12.36 4.51
CA PHE A 394 25.54 -13.31 4.75
C PHE A 394 25.45 -14.43 3.72
N ASN A 395 26.48 -15.26 3.57
CA ASN A 395 26.62 -16.18 2.41
C ASN A 395 25.36 -17.00 2.07
N ASN A 396 24.61 -17.43 3.08
CA ASN A 396 23.46 -18.32 2.88
C ASN A 396 22.12 -17.66 3.28
N GLY A 397 22.03 -16.35 3.29
CA GLY A 397 20.79 -15.69 3.65
C GLY A 397 20.98 -14.26 4.12
N PHE A 398 19.98 -13.77 4.85
CA PHE A 398 20.01 -12.44 5.44
C PHE A 398 19.15 -12.40 6.71
N TYR A 399 19.40 -11.39 7.52
CA TYR A 399 18.49 -11.01 8.59
C TYR A 399 18.09 -9.53 8.47
N THR A 400 16.94 -9.24 9.03
CA THR A 400 16.38 -7.91 9.13
C THR A 400 16.02 -7.64 10.60
N LEU A 401 16.50 -6.53 11.13
CA LEU A 401 16.11 -6.01 12.44
C LEU A 401 15.35 -4.71 12.23
N SER A 402 14.13 -4.64 12.72
CA SER A 402 13.25 -3.48 12.54
C SER A 402 12.80 -2.94 13.89
N LEU A 403 12.95 -1.64 14.07
CA LEU A 403 12.35 -0.88 15.16
C LEU A 403 11.32 0.06 14.56
N SER A 404 10.05 -0.09 14.93
CA SER A 404 8.98 0.72 14.36
C SER A 404 8.00 1.22 15.42
N ARG A 405 7.29 2.28 15.06
CA ARG A 405 6.22 2.83 15.85
C ARG A 405 5.03 3.16 14.98
N ASN A 406 3.88 2.65 15.36
CA ASN A 406 2.57 3.05 14.86
C ASN A 406 1.88 3.95 15.88
N PHE A 407 1.18 4.95 15.39
CA PHE A 407 0.40 5.84 16.24
C PHE A 407 -0.86 6.30 15.49
N VAL A 408 -1.99 6.24 16.18
CA VAL A 408 -3.26 6.79 15.68
C VAL A 408 -3.94 7.56 16.81
N ASP A 409 -4.35 8.79 16.54
CA ASP A 409 -5.19 9.63 17.41
C ASP A 409 -6.53 9.78 16.71
N PHE A 410 -7.59 9.23 17.32
CA PHE A 410 -8.96 9.32 16.83
C PHE A 410 -9.73 10.36 17.65
N ASN A 411 -10.35 11.31 16.96
CA ASN A 411 -11.34 12.22 17.52
C ASN A 411 -12.60 12.14 16.66
N THR A 412 -13.43 11.15 16.96
CA THR A 412 -14.63 10.85 16.20
C THR A 412 -15.86 11.39 16.93
N SER A 413 -16.74 12.08 16.22
CA SER A 413 -17.94 12.66 16.82
C SER A 413 -19.16 12.57 15.90
N GLN A 414 -20.31 12.34 16.50
CA GLN A 414 -21.61 12.49 15.86
C GLN A 414 -22.54 13.28 16.77
N ARG A 415 -23.34 14.19 16.18
CA ARG A 415 -24.29 15.02 16.88
C ARG A 415 -25.66 14.91 16.22
N ASP A 416 -26.72 15.10 17.00
CA ASP A 416 -28.08 15.21 16.44
C ASP A 416 -28.28 16.58 15.74
N SER A 417 -29.45 16.80 15.14
CA SER A 417 -29.81 18.05 14.46
C SER A 417 -29.89 19.27 15.40
N LEU A 418 -29.94 19.04 16.72
CA LEU A 418 -29.86 20.06 17.76
C LEU A 418 -28.44 20.26 18.28
N LEU A 419 -27.45 19.63 17.66
CA LEU A 419 -26.03 19.63 18.01
C LEU A 419 -25.69 18.97 19.36
N ASN A 420 -26.60 18.19 19.95
CA ASN A 420 -26.29 17.37 21.11
C ASN A 420 -25.40 16.19 20.70
N PRO A 421 -24.45 15.77 21.52
CA PRO A 421 -23.61 14.65 21.20
C PRO A 421 -24.40 13.32 21.24
N ILE A 422 -24.34 12.56 20.15
CA ILE A 422 -24.84 11.17 20.06
C ILE A 422 -23.70 10.19 20.32
N PHE A 423 -22.49 10.53 19.85
CA PHE A 423 -21.31 9.73 20.03
C PHE A 423 -20.07 10.61 20.05
N LEU A 424 -19.20 10.41 21.04
CA LEU A 424 -17.89 11.05 21.09
C LEU A 424 -16.84 9.98 21.41
N ASN A 425 -15.78 9.92 20.63
CA ASN A 425 -14.64 9.05 20.88
C ASN A 425 -13.34 9.81 20.73
N LYS A 426 -12.60 9.94 21.82
CA LYS A 426 -11.23 10.46 21.85
C LYS A 426 -10.30 9.35 22.29
N SER A 427 -9.66 8.69 21.35
CA SER A 427 -8.80 7.57 21.67
C SER A 427 -7.46 7.64 20.95
N ARG A 428 -6.44 7.06 21.58
CA ARG A 428 -5.06 6.99 21.08
C ARG A 428 -4.55 5.58 21.15
N GLU A 429 -4.02 5.12 20.04
CA GLU A 429 -3.35 3.84 19.92
C GLU A 429 -1.88 4.10 19.54
N GLY A 430 -0.96 3.61 20.34
CA GLY A 430 0.47 3.69 20.07
C GLY A 430 1.12 2.34 20.25
N GLU A 431 1.78 1.83 19.22
CA GLU A 431 2.52 0.55 19.26
C GLU A 431 4.00 0.82 18.98
N ASN A 432 4.88 0.37 19.86
CA ASN A 432 6.32 0.31 19.59
C ASN A 432 6.68 -1.15 19.33
N ILE A 433 7.31 -1.42 18.19
CA ILE A 433 7.51 -2.77 17.68
C ILE A 433 9.00 -2.99 17.44
N LEU A 434 9.53 -4.04 18.03
CA LEU A 434 10.84 -4.58 17.71
C LEU A 434 10.63 -5.92 17.02
N LYS A 435 11.13 -6.08 15.80
CA LYS A 435 10.97 -7.29 14.99
C LYS A 435 12.32 -7.74 14.45
N PHE A 436 12.56 -9.04 14.51
CA PHE A 436 13.71 -9.71 13.93
C PHE A 436 13.21 -10.80 12.98
N ASP A 437 13.72 -10.81 11.75
CA ASP A 437 13.44 -11.83 10.75
C ASP A 437 14.77 -12.37 10.19
N LEU A 438 14.90 -13.68 10.10
CA LEU A 438 16.04 -14.40 9.57
C LEU A 438 15.58 -15.36 8.46
N ILE A 439 16.19 -15.25 7.30
CA ILE A 439 16.09 -16.24 6.23
C ILE A 439 17.45 -16.91 6.08
N TYR A 440 17.46 -18.24 6.20
CA TYR A 440 18.67 -19.04 6.13
C TYR A 440 18.50 -20.25 5.21
N LYS A 441 19.28 -20.30 4.14
CA LYS A 441 19.30 -21.36 3.16
C LYS A 441 20.33 -22.39 3.54
N THR A 442 19.90 -23.56 4.00
CA THR A 442 20.79 -24.64 4.40
C THR A 442 21.32 -25.42 3.19
N SER A 443 20.53 -25.47 2.10
CA SER A 443 20.91 -26.07 0.82
C SER A 443 20.11 -25.41 -0.31
N LYS A 444 20.38 -25.76 -1.57
CA LYS A 444 19.56 -25.32 -2.73
C LYS A 444 18.07 -25.72 -2.62
N LEU A 445 17.79 -26.74 -1.82
CA LEU A 445 16.46 -27.34 -1.67
C LEU A 445 15.78 -27.01 -0.36
N THR A 446 16.49 -26.36 0.58
CA THR A 446 16.02 -26.18 1.97
C THR A 446 16.26 -24.78 2.44
N GLU A 447 15.20 -24.14 2.94
CA GLU A 447 15.23 -22.80 3.54
C GLU A 447 14.53 -22.82 4.90
N LEU A 448 15.11 -22.15 5.87
CA LEU A 448 14.57 -21.90 7.20
C LEU A 448 14.28 -20.41 7.39
N ASN A 449 13.07 -20.09 7.83
CA ASN A 449 12.68 -18.73 8.18
C ASN A 449 12.31 -18.70 9.65
N PHE A 450 12.98 -17.86 10.40
CA PHE A 450 12.74 -17.63 11.83
C PHE A 450 12.46 -16.16 12.06
N GLY A 451 11.52 -15.84 12.95
CA GLY A 451 11.30 -14.48 13.39
C GLY A 451 10.75 -14.38 14.79
N ALA A 452 10.97 -13.21 15.37
CA ALA A 452 10.45 -12.83 16.68
C ALA A 452 10.01 -11.36 16.66
N GLU A 453 8.92 -11.06 17.36
CA GLU A 453 8.32 -9.73 17.44
C GLU A 453 7.92 -9.43 18.88
N ALA A 454 8.22 -8.21 19.35
CA ALA A 454 7.75 -7.66 20.60
C ALA A 454 7.05 -6.33 20.33
N LYS A 455 5.82 -6.17 20.84
CA LYS A 455 5.03 -4.94 20.76
C LYS A 455 4.70 -4.43 22.15
N LEU A 456 5.07 -3.17 22.42
CA LEU A 456 4.66 -2.42 23.59
C LEU A 456 3.57 -1.44 23.18
N ILE A 457 2.38 -1.60 23.75
CA ILE A 457 1.16 -0.93 23.29
C ILE A 457 0.67 0.03 24.37
N LYS A 458 0.41 1.27 23.98
CA LYS A 458 -0.27 2.25 24.82
C LYS A 458 -1.63 2.56 24.22
N PHE A 459 -2.69 2.23 24.95
CA PHE A 459 -4.06 2.53 24.60
C PHE A 459 -4.69 3.51 25.59
N LYS A 460 -5.28 4.60 25.07
CA LYS A 460 -6.11 5.55 25.83
C LYS A 460 -7.41 5.75 25.10
N ALA A 461 -8.51 5.76 25.82
CA ALA A 461 -9.81 6.09 25.26
C ALA A 461 -10.64 6.87 26.27
N ASP A 462 -11.42 7.83 25.76
CA ASP A 462 -12.48 8.55 26.44
C ASP A 462 -13.67 8.57 25.48
N ILE A 463 -14.64 7.68 25.73
CA ILE A 463 -15.75 7.40 24.83
C ILE A 463 -17.05 7.71 25.55
N TYR A 464 -17.86 8.56 24.95
CA TYR A 464 -19.19 8.91 25.44
C TYR A 464 -20.25 8.27 24.56
N PHE A 465 -21.18 7.57 25.21
CA PHE A 465 -22.42 7.07 24.65
C PHE A 465 -23.60 7.65 25.44
N PRO A 466 -24.61 8.24 24.78
CA PRO A 466 -25.84 8.62 25.46
C PRO A 466 -26.63 7.37 25.88
N PRO A 467 -27.51 7.49 26.88
CA PRO A 467 -28.42 6.40 27.26
C PRO A 467 -29.27 5.95 26.05
N PHE A 468 -29.24 4.69 25.74
CA PHE A 468 -30.03 4.10 24.65
C PHE A 468 -31.46 3.78 25.13
N LYS A 469 -32.47 4.29 24.41
CA LYS A 469 -33.87 3.91 24.62
C LYS A 469 -34.25 2.76 23.71
N THR A 470 -34.70 1.64 24.29
CA THR A 470 -35.24 0.53 23.53
C THR A 470 -36.57 0.93 22.88
N THR A 471 -37.03 0.16 21.89
CA THR A 471 -38.38 0.32 21.29
C THR A 471 -39.49 0.11 22.28
N PHE A 472 -39.24 -0.53 23.42
CA PHE A 472 -40.21 -0.73 24.54
C PHE A 472 -40.17 0.41 25.57
N GLY A 473 -39.37 1.48 25.33
CA GLY A 473 -39.25 2.64 26.21
C GLY A 473 -38.32 2.50 27.41
N GLU A 474 -37.64 1.35 27.54
CA GLU A 474 -36.64 1.14 28.57
C GLU A 474 -35.37 1.93 28.23
N THR A 475 -34.77 2.59 29.21
CA THR A 475 -33.49 3.25 29.07
C THR A 475 -32.40 2.30 29.54
N LEU A 476 -31.55 1.83 28.61
CA LEU A 476 -30.36 1.06 28.93
C LEU A 476 -29.22 2.04 29.19
N PRO A 477 -28.61 2.07 30.38
CA PRO A 477 -27.45 2.88 30.63
C PRO A 477 -26.28 2.25 29.87
N ILE A 478 -25.78 2.94 28.84
CA ILE A 478 -24.49 2.63 28.22
C ILE A 478 -23.46 3.46 28.97
N ASN A 479 -22.50 2.81 29.60
CA ASN A 479 -21.48 3.51 30.37
C ASN A 479 -20.48 4.17 29.43
N SER A 480 -20.20 5.44 29.67
CA SER A 480 -19.02 6.10 29.10
C SER A 480 -17.76 5.36 29.55
N VAL A 481 -16.81 5.21 28.64
CA VAL A 481 -15.60 4.42 28.85
C VAL A 481 -14.40 5.32 28.95
N VAL A 482 -13.67 5.28 30.08
CA VAL A 482 -12.38 5.96 30.23
C VAL A 482 -11.32 4.92 30.52
N VAL A 483 -10.37 4.77 29.61
CA VAL A 483 -9.30 3.75 29.67
C VAL A 483 -7.93 4.37 29.45
N ASN A 484 -6.96 3.90 30.20
CA ASN A 484 -5.54 4.22 30.03
C ASN A 484 -4.70 3.00 30.39
N LYS A 485 -4.38 2.17 29.42
CA LYS A 485 -3.74 0.86 29.58
C LYS A 485 -2.42 0.77 28.83
N LEU A 486 -1.54 -0.06 29.33
CA LEU A 486 -0.36 -0.59 28.67
C LEU A 486 -0.60 -2.08 28.44
N TYR A 487 -0.24 -2.57 27.28
CA TYR A 487 -0.34 -3.97 26.91
C TYR A 487 0.94 -4.42 26.23
N ASP A 488 1.22 -5.71 26.35
CA ASP A 488 2.35 -6.37 25.72
C ASP A 488 1.87 -7.48 24.79
N LYS A 489 2.38 -7.47 23.53
CA LYS A 489 2.24 -8.59 22.61
C LYS A 489 3.59 -9.12 22.23
N TYR A 490 3.72 -10.45 22.19
CA TYR A 490 4.92 -11.14 21.73
C TYR A 490 4.54 -12.18 20.68
N ALA A 491 5.41 -12.37 19.71
CA ALA A 491 5.24 -13.44 18.73
C ALA A 491 6.59 -14.05 18.36
N ALA A 492 6.59 -15.34 18.05
CA ALA A 492 7.71 -16.02 17.44
C ALA A 492 7.21 -17.02 16.41
N TYR A 493 7.96 -17.22 15.34
CA TYR A 493 7.62 -18.18 14.30
C TYR A 493 8.84 -18.91 13.79
N LEU A 494 8.60 -20.14 13.33
CA LEU A 494 9.57 -20.94 12.59
C LEU A 494 8.87 -21.54 11.39
N ASN A 495 9.51 -21.43 10.23
CA ASN A 495 9.03 -21.97 8.98
C ASN A 495 10.14 -22.77 8.30
N TYR A 496 9.82 -23.98 7.86
CA TYR A 496 10.71 -24.88 7.15
C TYR A 496 10.18 -25.11 5.75
N ASN A 497 10.96 -24.73 4.77
CA ASN A 497 10.68 -24.91 3.35
C ASN A 497 11.59 -25.98 2.78
N GLN A 498 11.03 -27.00 2.13
CA GLN A 498 11.78 -28.10 1.54
C GLN A 498 11.25 -28.44 0.17
N MET A 499 12.13 -28.48 -0.82
CA MET A 499 11.86 -29.12 -2.11
C MET A 499 12.41 -30.55 -2.10
N PHE A 500 11.62 -31.51 -2.55
CA PHE A 500 12.01 -32.91 -2.67
C PHE A 500 11.53 -33.51 -3.98
N LEU A 501 12.26 -34.51 -4.45
CA LEU A 501 12.03 -35.18 -5.75
C LEU A 501 11.92 -34.17 -6.93
N GLN A 502 12.52 -33.00 -6.82
CA GLN A 502 12.51 -31.89 -7.80
C GLN A 502 11.10 -31.44 -8.27
N ARG A 503 10.04 -31.99 -7.70
CA ARG A 503 8.64 -31.72 -8.09
C ARG A 503 7.73 -31.33 -6.94
N PHE A 504 8.10 -31.66 -5.71
CA PHE A 504 7.31 -31.35 -4.54
C PHE A 504 7.98 -30.25 -3.73
N THR A 505 7.25 -29.25 -3.36
CA THR A 505 7.67 -28.22 -2.43
C THR A 505 6.74 -28.21 -1.23
N ALA A 506 7.27 -28.50 -0.04
CA ALA A 506 6.53 -28.45 1.20
C ALA A 506 7.00 -27.25 2.05
N ASN A 507 6.04 -26.60 2.66
CA ASN A 507 6.25 -25.54 3.64
C ASN A 507 5.51 -25.95 4.91
N VAL A 508 6.22 -26.02 6.02
CA VAL A 508 5.67 -26.36 7.34
C VAL A 508 6.14 -25.32 8.34
N GLY A 509 5.19 -24.72 9.02
CA GLY A 509 5.55 -23.70 10.01
C GLY A 509 4.58 -23.65 11.18
N ALA A 510 5.04 -23.05 12.25
CA ALA A 510 4.24 -22.73 13.43
C ALA A 510 4.57 -21.33 13.93
N ARG A 511 3.53 -20.63 14.39
CA ARG A 511 3.65 -19.33 15.04
C ARG A 511 3.01 -19.41 16.42
N LEU A 512 3.68 -18.85 17.39
CA LEU A 512 3.19 -18.63 18.74
C LEU A 512 2.95 -17.13 18.91
N ASP A 513 1.74 -16.76 19.30
CA ASP A 513 1.34 -15.40 19.63
C ASP A 513 0.91 -15.31 21.08
N TYR A 514 1.32 -14.24 21.77
CA TYR A 514 0.97 -13.92 23.16
C TYR A 514 0.42 -12.50 23.24
N PHE A 515 -0.64 -12.30 24.05
CA PHE A 515 -1.21 -11.00 24.35
C PHE A 515 -1.69 -10.95 25.81
N ASP A 516 -1.16 -10.04 26.61
CA ASP A 516 -1.44 -9.94 28.03
C ASP A 516 -2.81 -9.34 28.38
N ALA A 517 -3.50 -8.71 27.41
CA ALA A 517 -4.78 -8.03 27.63
C ALA A 517 -5.97 -8.99 27.80
N VAL A 518 -5.81 -10.27 27.43
CA VAL A 518 -6.88 -11.28 27.44
C VAL A 518 -6.52 -12.46 28.35
N THR A 519 -7.56 -13.12 28.88
CA THR A 519 -7.38 -14.25 29.82
C THR A 519 -6.73 -15.45 29.14
N THR A 520 -7.19 -15.82 27.93
CA THR A 520 -6.53 -16.81 27.08
C THR A 520 -5.49 -16.09 26.25
N ASN A 521 -4.28 -16.02 26.77
CA ASN A 521 -3.27 -15.06 26.35
C ASN A 521 -2.26 -15.58 25.32
N TYR A 522 -2.26 -16.88 24.97
CA TYR A 522 -1.38 -17.42 23.94
C TYR A 522 -2.10 -18.40 23.01
N TYR A 523 -1.71 -18.38 21.74
CA TYR A 523 -2.24 -19.25 20.70
C TYR A 523 -1.12 -19.74 19.79
N VAL A 524 -1.26 -20.99 19.33
CA VAL A 524 -0.35 -21.59 18.36
C VAL A 524 -1.06 -21.72 17.02
N SER A 525 -0.42 -21.22 15.97
CA SER A 525 -0.96 -21.17 14.61
C SER A 525 -0.10 -22.03 13.68
N PRO A 526 -0.31 -23.36 13.59
CA PRO A 526 0.38 -24.22 12.64
C PRO A 526 -0.15 -23.97 11.22
N ARG A 527 0.75 -24.01 10.23
CA ARG A 527 0.42 -23.85 8.81
C ARG A 527 1.25 -24.82 7.98
N PHE A 528 0.63 -25.30 6.94
CA PHE A 528 1.21 -26.25 5.99
C PHE A 528 0.84 -25.86 4.57
N SER A 529 1.77 -25.98 3.63
CA SER A 529 1.46 -25.95 2.21
C SER A 529 2.30 -26.99 1.44
N LEU A 530 1.71 -27.51 0.39
CA LEU A 530 2.33 -28.46 -0.53
C LEU A 530 2.03 -28.04 -1.97
N SER A 531 3.08 -27.93 -2.77
CA SER A 531 2.97 -27.71 -4.22
C SER A 531 3.56 -28.92 -4.95
N TYR A 532 2.84 -29.42 -5.93
CA TYR A 532 3.27 -30.51 -6.80
C TYR A 532 3.30 -30.06 -8.25
N MET A 533 4.49 -30.07 -8.85
CA MET A 533 4.69 -29.80 -10.26
C MET A 533 4.35 -31.06 -11.07
N LEU A 534 3.10 -31.12 -11.56
CA LEU A 534 2.61 -32.22 -12.39
C LEU A 534 3.33 -32.24 -13.75
N SER A 535 3.54 -31.04 -14.33
CA SER A 535 4.34 -30.83 -15.55
C SER A 535 5.01 -29.44 -15.46
N PRO A 536 5.95 -29.11 -16.38
CA PRO A 536 6.53 -27.74 -16.41
C PRO A 536 5.51 -26.60 -16.59
N LEU A 537 4.30 -26.93 -17.04
CA LEU A 537 3.21 -25.99 -17.27
C LEU A 537 2.07 -26.07 -16.23
N THR A 538 2.11 -27.08 -15.32
CA THR A 538 0.96 -27.39 -14.46
C THR A 538 1.41 -27.64 -13.04
N ASN A 539 0.85 -26.89 -12.08
CA ASN A 539 1.06 -27.08 -10.66
C ASN A 539 -0.27 -27.37 -9.96
N ILE A 540 -0.22 -28.30 -9.00
CA ILE A 540 -1.29 -28.58 -8.06
C ILE A 540 -0.80 -28.11 -6.69
N ASN A 541 -1.63 -27.36 -6.00
CA ASN A 541 -1.28 -26.68 -4.77
C ASN A 541 -2.29 -27.01 -3.67
N PHE A 542 -1.82 -27.19 -2.46
CA PHE A 542 -2.66 -27.36 -1.29
C PHE A 542 -2.09 -26.56 -0.12
N SER A 543 -2.93 -25.86 0.63
CA SER A 543 -2.54 -25.24 1.89
C SER A 543 -3.61 -25.44 2.96
N ALA A 544 -3.16 -25.63 4.20
CA ALA A 544 -4.01 -25.75 5.38
C ALA A 544 -3.36 -25.00 6.54
N GLY A 545 -4.17 -24.34 7.38
CA GLY A 545 -3.63 -23.64 8.53
C GLY A 545 -4.68 -23.17 9.50
N ILE A 546 -4.23 -22.96 10.73
CA ILE A 546 -4.97 -22.31 11.80
C ILE A 546 -4.43 -20.89 11.93
N PHE A 547 -5.36 -19.93 11.98
CA PHE A 547 -5.06 -18.51 12.07
C PHE A 547 -5.79 -17.94 13.28
N HIS A 548 -5.12 -17.07 14.05
CA HIS A 548 -5.71 -16.39 15.19
C HIS A 548 -5.57 -14.87 15.04
N GLN A 549 -6.58 -14.16 15.53
CA GLN A 549 -6.57 -12.70 15.61
C GLN A 549 -7.13 -12.28 16.98
N PHE A 550 -6.34 -11.55 17.74
CA PHE A 550 -6.77 -11.01 19.02
C PHE A 550 -7.80 -9.88 18.84
N PRO A 551 -8.68 -9.68 19.84
CA PRO A 551 -9.61 -8.55 19.84
C PRO A 551 -8.88 -7.20 19.74
N SER A 552 -9.48 -6.24 19.05
CA SER A 552 -8.95 -4.88 18.98
C SER A 552 -9.03 -4.16 20.33
N TYR A 553 -8.15 -3.19 20.56
CA TYR A 553 -8.05 -2.47 21.84
C TYR A 553 -9.34 -1.75 22.20
N ILE A 554 -10.07 -1.22 21.21
CA ILE A 554 -11.34 -0.54 21.43
C ILE A 554 -12.40 -1.49 21.97
N TRP A 555 -12.46 -2.74 21.49
CA TRP A 555 -13.41 -3.73 21.97
C TRP A 555 -13.08 -4.20 23.38
N LEU A 556 -11.78 -4.37 23.68
CA LEU A 556 -11.31 -4.73 25.03
C LEU A 556 -11.64 -3.63 26.05
N SER A 557 -11.77 -2.38 25.62
CA SER A 557 -12.05 -1.25 26.50
C SER A 557 -13.53 -1.08 26.85
N GLY A 558 -14.45 -1.64 26.06
CA GLY A 558 -15.88 -1.42 26.20
C GLY A 558 -16.48 -1.94 27.50
N ASP A 559 -15.98 -3.07 28.01
CA ASP A 559 -16.38 -3.65 29.29
C ASP A 559 -15.20 -4.39 29.94
N PRO A 560 -15.03 -4.33 31.28
CA PRO A 560 -13.98 -5.06 31.99
C PRO A 560 -14.02 -6.59 31.79
N THR A 561 -15.18 -7.17 31.48
CA THR A 561 -15.34 -8.59 31.20
C THR A 561 -14.80 -8.99 29.84
N ASN A 562 -14.59 -8.03 28.92
CA ASN A 562 -14.04 -8.27 27.57
C ASN A 562 -12.60 -8.80 27.58
N LYS A 563 -11.91 -8.76 28.73
CA LYS A 563 -10.67 -9.52 28.90
C LYS A 563 -10.84 -11.04 28.72
N ASN A 564 -12.08 -11.55 28.84
CA ASN A 564 -12.42 -12.96 28.62
C ASN A 564 -12.76 -13.29 27.17
N LEU A 565 -12.72 -12.29 26.25
CA LEU A 565 -12.82 -12.55 24.83
C LEU A 565 -11.63 -13.40 24.40
N GLU A 566 -11.90 -14.40 23.59
CA GLU A 566 -10.87 -15.23 22.97
C GLU A 566 -10.42 -14.63 21.64
N ALA A 567 -9.25 -15.03 21.15
CA ALA A 567 -8.88 -14.70 19.79
C ALA A 567 -9.82 -15.40 18.81
N ILE A 568 -10.24 -14.67 17.78
CA ILE A 568 -10.98 -15.28 16.67
C ILE A 568 -10.07 -16.29 16.01
N GLN A 569 -10.51 -17.53 15.90
CA GLN A 569 -9.81 -18.59 15.20
C GLN A 569 -10.44 -18.84 13.84
N VAL A 570 -9.61 -19.02 12.83
CA VAL A 570 -10.03 -19.43 11.49
C VAL A 570 -9.22 -20.62 11.03
N ASN A 571 -9.92 -21.67 10.61
CA ASN A 571 -9.31 -22.80 9.90
C ASN A 571 -9.46 -22.57 8.40
N GLN A 572 -8.34 -22.51 7.68
CA GLN A 572 -8.34 -22.31 6.24
C GLN A 572 -7.78 -23.53 5.53
N TYR A 573 -8.43 -23.89 4.43
CA TYR A 573 -7.98 -24.90 3.47
C TYR A 573 -8.12 -24.32 2.07
N VAL A 574 -7.05 -24.39 1.29
CA VAL A 574 -7.02 -23.92 -0.10
C VAL A 574 -6.45 -25.02 -0.98
N PHE A 575 -7.18 -25.39 -2.01
CA PHE A 575 -6.72 -26.27 -3.07
C PHE A 575 -6.66 -25.46 -4.37
N GLY A 576 -5.51 -25.48 -5.04
CA GLY A 576 -5.26 -24.71 -6.26
C GLY A 576 -4.78 -25.58 -7.40
N PHE A 577 -5.16 -25.20 -8.61
CA PHE A 577 -4.68 -25.74 -9.86
C PHE A 577 -4.27 -24.58 -10.77
N ASP A 578 -2.99 -24.55 -11.13
CA ASP A 578 -2.42 -23.53 -12.01
C ASP A 578 -1.95 -24.23 -13.30
N HIS A 579 -2.47 -23.79 -14.46
CA HIS A 579 -2.05 -24.30 -15.77
C HIS A 579 -1.68 -23.15 -16.69
N ARG A 580 -0.44 -23.13 -17.16
CA ARG A 580 0.02 -22.17 -18.16
C ARG A 580 -0.40 -22.65 -19.55
N VAL A 581 -1.32 -21.92 -20.16
CA VAL A 581 -1.83 -22.21 -21.51
C VAL A 581 -0.87 -21.68 -22.57
N GLN A 582 -0.31 -20.47 -22.34
CA GLN A 582 0.68 -19.80 -23.18
C GLN A 582 1.67 -19.04 -22.30
N GLU A 583 2.71 -18.45 -22.89
CA GLU A 583 3.72 -17.69 -22.11
C GLU A 583 3.11 -16.52 -21.33
N ASP A 584 2.03 -15.93 -21.83
CA ASP A 584 1.30 -14.79 -21.28
C ASP A 584 -0.12 -15.14 -20.80
N LEU A 585 -0.52 -16.42 -20.82
CA LEU A 585 -1.86 -16.87 -20.41
C LEU A 585 -1.78 -17.97 -19.35
N LEU A 586 -2.16 -17.60 -18.12
CA LEU A 586 -2.26 -18.51 -16.98
C LEU A 586 -3.73 -18.78 -16.64
N PHE A 587 -4.12 -20.04 -16.62
CA PHE A 587 -5.37 -20.49 -16.01
C PHE A 587 -5.11 -20.86 -14.55
N LYS A 588 -5.76 -20.15 -13.63
CA LYS A 588 -5.66 -20.39 -12.19
C LYS A 588 -7.05 -20.66 -11.62
N ASN A 589 -7.17 -21.75 -10.89
CA ASN A 589 -8.40 -22.11 -10.20
C ASN A 589 -8.09 -22.44 -8.74
N GLU A 590 -8.87 -21.88 -7.81
CA GLU A 590 -8.73 -22.11 -6.38
C GLU A 590 -10.07 -22.45 -5.74
N PHE A 591 -10.08 -23.52 -4.97
CA PHE A 591 -11.17 -23.91 -4.07
C PHE A 591 -10.72 -23.62 -2.64
N TYR A 592 -11.47 -22.89 -1.90
CA TYR A 592 -11.14 -22.56 -0.51
C TYR A 592 -12.29 -22.86 0.43
N TYR A 593 -11.93 -23.23 1.65
CA TYR A 593 -12.83 -23.32 2.79
C TYR A 593 -12.25 -22.50 3.94
N LYS A 594 -13.06 -21.65 4.54
CA LYS A 594 -12.72 -20.78 5.66
C LYS A 594 -13.78 -20.95 6.76
N GLY A 595 -13.42 -21.65 7.82
CA GLY A 595 -14.30 -21.88 8.99
C GLY A 595 -13.88 -20.99 10.15
N HIS A 596 -14.76 -20.09 10.59
CA HIS A 596 -14.59 -19.28 11.80
C HIS A 596 -15.08 -20.08 13.03
N LEU A 597 -14.31 -20.04 14.11
CA LEU A 597 -14.58 -20.71 15.40
C LEU A 597 -14.57 -19.69 16.53
#